data_3d7f51e536b5f50b4ef7d1e6255f2ef6
#
_entry.id   3d7f51e536b5f50b4ef7d1e6255f2ef6
#
_cell.length_a   1.000
_cell.length_b   1.000
_cell.length_c   1.000
_cell.angle_alpha   90.00
_cell.angle_beta   90.00
_cell.angle_gamma   90.00
#
_symmetry.space_group_name_H-M   'P 1'
#
loop_
_entity.id
_entity.type
_entity.pdbx_description
1 polymer ?
#
loop_
_entity_poly.entity_id
_entity_poly.type
_entity_poly.pdbx_seq_one_letter_code
_entity_poly.pdbx_strand_id
1 'polypeptide(L)'
;MIDILWDEAHLWGYLARHAVEAAGLPHRLLKGSEIAQGGLSGKVLLVPGGSGRVKARGLGQAGLEAVRLHVERGGHYLGFCGGAGLALSEGLGLCPWGRATIGDDRWQHRVSGRVECSVAAHPLVPEGMTQALLPVWWPGRFEEGAGDVEVLARYRAPGPDLYVEDMALALLPPEVLAEWRAVYGVDLRPTLLDNQPCVATGTRGRGSWLISYSHLETPPAEQDGSSGADGANRWFLHIL
;
A
#
# COMPACT_ATOMS: atom_id res chain seq x y z
N MET A 1 17.04 12.69 -1.24
CA MET A 1 15.91 13.33 -1.96
C MET A 1 14.93 12.26 -2.38
N ILE A 2 13.63 12.53 -2.22
CA ILE A 2 12.53 11.64 -2.52
C ILE A 2 11.81 12.16 -3.78
N ASP A 3 11.66 11.31 -4.79
CA ASP A 3 10.84 11.57 -5.96
C ASP A 3 9.45 11.00 -5.69
N ILE A 4 8.39 11.81 -5.79
CA ILE A 4 7.00 11.39 -5.54
C ILE A 4 6.27 11.36 -6.89
N LEU A 5 5.77 10.18 -7.30
CA LEU A 5 4.93 10.07 -8.49
C LEU A 5 3.57 10.73 -8.21
N TRP A 6 3.27 11.80 -8.97
CA TRP A 6 2.08 12.62 -8.74
C TRP A 6 0.84 12.17 -9.52
N ASP A 7 1.02 11.49 -10.65
CA ASP A 7 -0.11 11.09 -11.50
C ASP A 7 -1.07 10.14 -10.75
N GLU A 8 -2.36 10.47 -10.78
CA GLU A 8 -3.44 9.68 -10.16
C GLU A 8 -3.20 9.35 -8.68
N ALA A 9 -2.49 10.22 -7.97
CA ALA A 9 -2.23 10.04 -6.56
C ALA A 9 -3.36 10.63 -5.68
N HIS A 10 -4.10 11.62 -6.20
CA HIS A 10 -5.21 12.29 -5.52
C HIS A 10 -4.90 12.61 -4.04
N LEU A 11 -5.83 12.30 -3.13
CA LEU A 11 -5.67 12.52 -1.71
C LEU A 11 -4.41 11.85 -1.14
N TRP A 12 -4.13 10.63 -1.55
CA TRP A 12 -2.99 9.86 -1.03
C TRP A 12 -1.65 10.50 -1.36
N GLY A 13 -1.51 11.05 -2.55
CA GLY A 13 -0.33 11.83 -2.92
C GLY A 13 -0.18 13.10 -2.11
N TYR A 14 -1.29 13.78 -1.82
CA TYR A 14 -1.32 14.94 -0.95
C TYR A 14 -0.86 14.57 0.47
N LEU A 15 -1.41 13.51 1.06
CA LEU A 15 -1.04 13.06 2.40
C LEU A 15 0.43 12.63 2.48
N ALA A 16 0.90 11.85 1.50
CA ALA A 16 2.30 11.43 1.42
C ALA A 16 3.25 12.63 1.33
N ARG A 17 2.93 13.61 0.46
CA ARG A 17 3.71 14.84 0.34
C ARG A 17 3.75 15.60 1.66
N HIS A 18 2.61 15.80 2.30
CA HIS A 18 2.55 16.52 3.59
C HIS A 18 3.37 15.83 4.68
N ALA A 19 3.33 14.51 4.77
CA ALA A 19 4.13 13.77 5.74
C ALA A 19 5.64 13.95 5.49
N VAL A 20 6.06 13.90 4.23
CA VAL A 20 7.45 14.14 3.81
C VAL A 20 7.90 15.58 4.12
N GLU A 21 7.03 16.56 3.83
CA GLU A 21 7.28 17.99 4.15
C GLU A 21 7.39 18.22 5.66
N ALA A 22 6.47 17.66 6.44
CA ALA A 22 6.48 17.77 7.90
C ALA A 22 7.74 17.16 8.54
N ALA A 23 8.28 16.10 7.91
CA ALA A 23 9.55 15.50 8.31
C ALA A 23 10.79 16.30 7.86
N GLY A 24 10.61 17.41 7.14
CA GLY A 24 11.71 18.22 6.63
C GLY A 24 12.55 17.53 5.56
N LEU A 25 12.04 16.50 4.90
CA LEU A 25 12.76 15.71 3.93
C LEU A 25 12.72 16.37 2.53
N PRO A 26 13.86 16.50 1.84
CA PRO A 26 13.89 17.05 0.50
C PRO A 26 13.18 16.13 -0.49
N HIS A 27 12.20 16.68 -1.20
CA HIS A 27 11.39 15.94 -2.15
C HIS A 27 11.03 16.77 -3.38
N ARG A 28 10.48 16.13 -4.39
CA ARG A 28 9.85 16.76 -5.56
C ARG A 28 8.74 15.88 -6.11
N LEU A 29 7.83 16.51 -6.81
CA LEU A 29 6.73 15.84 -7.50
C LEU A 29 7.13 15.59 -8.96
N LEU A 30 6.86 14.38 -9.45
CA LEU A 30 7.11 13.98 -10.84
C LEU A 30 5.85 13.38 -11.47
N LYS A 31 5.58 13.77 -12.71
CA LYS A 31 4.61 13.07 -13.57
C LYS A 31 5.26 11.82 -14.18
N GLY A 32 4.45 10.85 -14.56
CA GLY A 32 4.93 9.67 -15.27
C GLY A 32 5.66 9.99 -16.56
N SER A 33 5.22 11.03 -17.29
CA SER A 33 5.89 11.53 -18.49
C SER A 33 7.29 12.09 -18.23
N GLU A 34 7.51 12.73 -17.08
CA GLU A 34 8.83 13.24 -16.69
C GLU A 34 9.76 12.08 -16.32
N ILE A 35 9.21 11.05 -15.63
CA ILE A 35 9.94 9.81 -15.35
C ILE A 35 10.37 9.11 -16.65
N ALA A 36 9.46 9.02 -17.62
CA ALA A 36 9.75 8.45 -18.94
C ALA A 36 10.85 9.17 -19.71
N GLN A 37 11.04 10.47 -19.42
CA GLN A 37 12.10 11.31 -20.00
C GLN A 37 13.40 11.32 -19.19
N GLY A 38 13.55 10.42 -18.20
CA GLY A 38 14.76 10.33 -17.37
C GLY A 38 14.75 11.25 -16.15
N GLY A 39 13.58 11.73 -15.74
CA GLY A 39 13.42 12.66 -14.61
C GLY A 39 13.76 12.10 -13.23
N LEU A 40 13.92 10.79 -13.06
CA LEU A 40 14.29 10.19 -11.77
C LEU A 40 15.72 10.57 -11.37
N SER A 41 15.88 11.19 -10.20
CA SER A 41 17.19 11.52 -9.65
C SER A 41 17.25 11.37 -8.13
N GLY A 42 16.11 11.19 -7.46
CA GLY A 42 16.04 10.88 -6.04
C GLY A 42 16.54 9.46 -5.76
N LYS A 43 16.97 9.21 -4.53
CA LYS A 43 17.33 7.84 -4.10
C LYS A 43 16.09 6.98 -3.90
N VAL A 44 15.00 7.58 -3.50
CA VAL A 44 13.70 6.95 -3.22
C VAL A 44 12.68 7.42 -4.24
N LEU A 45 11.97 6.49 -4.87
CA LEU A 45 10.74 6.75 -5.61
C LEU A 45 9.54 6.33 -4.75
N LEU A 46 8.75 7.30 -4.33
CA LEU A 46 7.51 7.12 -3.59
C LEU A 46 6.32 7.12 -4.56
N VAL A 47 5.55 6.04 -4.56
CA VAL A 47 4.37 5.86 -5.39
C VAL A 47 3.13 5.71 -4.49
N PRO A 48 2.42 6.80 -4.21
CA PRO A 48 1.26 6.80 -3.32
C PRO A 48 0.09 5.97 -3.84
N GLY A 49 -0.95 5.86 -3.02
CA GLY A 49 -2.23 5.25 -3.37
C GLY A 49 -2.89 5.83 -4.63
N GLY A 50 -4.06 5.32 -4.96
CA GLY A 50 -4.80 5.61 -6.18
C GLY A 50 -4.79 4.43 -7.17
N SER A 51 -5.13 4.66 -8.44
CA SER A 51 -5.22 3.58 -9.42
C SER A 51 -3.86 3.18 -10.01
N GLY A 52 -3.40 1.97 -9.70
CA GLY A 52 -2.18 1.40 -10.28
C GLY A 52 -2.23 1.32 -11.82
N ARG A 53 -3.40 1.01 -12.40
CA ARG A 53 -3.59 0.96 -13.88
C ARG A 53 -3.42 2.33 -14.53
N VAL A 54 -3.91 3.38 -13.89
CA VAL A 54 -3.78 4.74 -14.43
C VAL A 54 -2.35 5.24 -14.27
N LYS A 55 -1.70 4.93 -13.16
CA LYS A 55 -0.25 5.19 -12.97
C LYS A 55 0.60 4.49 -14.03
N ALA A 56 0.33 3.21 -14.31
CA ALA A 56 1.01 2.46 -15.36
C ALA A 56 0.81 3.11 -16.74
N ARG A 57 -0.42 3.58 -17.03
CA ARG A 57 -0.72 4.30 -18.28
C ARG A 57 0.02 5.63 -18.35
N GLY A 58 0.06 6.41 -17.27
CA GLY A 58 0.79 7.68 -17.20
C GLY A 58 2.30 7.52 -17.38
N LEU A 59 2.88 6.46 -16.83
CA LEU A 59 4.28 6.10 -17.03
C LEU A 59 4.57 5.66 -18.47
N GLY A 60 3.65 4.94 -19.08
CA GLY A 60 3.91 4.27 -20.35
C GLY A 60 5.06 3.27 -20.26
N GLN A 61 5.39 2.62 -21.36
CA GLN A 61 6.46 1.60 -21.37
C GLN A 61 7.82 2.16 -20.97
N ALA A 62 8.16 3.35 -21.45
CA ALA A 62 9.43 4.01 -21.13
C ALA A 62 9.56 4.38 -19.65
N GLY A 63 8.47 4.89 -19.03
CA GLY A 63 8.45 5.19 -17.60
C GLY A 63 8.52 3.96 -16.71
N LEU A 64 7.79 2.89 -17.08
CA LEU A 64 7.88 1.60 -16.37
C LEU A 64 9.31 1.05 -16.40
N GLU A 65 9.96 1.12 -17.55
CA GLU A 65 11.36 0.69 -17.69
C GLU A 65 12.32 1.59 -16.90
N ALA A 66 12.11 2.90 -16.91
CA ALA A 66 12.91 3.84 -16.10
C ALA A 66 12.82 3.54 -14.61
N VAL A 67 11.63 3.18 -14.10
CA VAL A 67 11.45 2.78 -12.70
C VAL A 67 12.18 1.47 -12.38
N ARG A 68 12.07 0.45 -13.25
CA ARG A 68 12.81 -0.81 -13.05
C ARG A 68 14.32 -0.57 -12.97
N LEU A 69 14.86 0.15 -13.94
CA LEU A 69 16.27 0.48 -14.00
C LEU A 69 16.73 1.33 -12.80
N HIS A 70 15.88 2.23 -12.32
CA HIS A 70 16.17 3.00 -11.10
C HIS A 70 16.40 2.07 -9.91
N VAL A 71 15.50 1.12 -9.68
CA VAL A 71 15.65 0.14 -8.58
C VAL A 71 16.87 -0.77 -8.84
N GLU A 72 17.01 -1.34 -10.02
CA GLU A 72 18.12 -2.23 -10.35
C GLU A 72 19.50 -1.58 -10.16
N ARG A 73 19.58 -0.26 -10.33
CA ARG A 73 20.82 0.53 -10.12
C ARG A 73 21.03 0.97 -8.67
N GLY A 74 20.16 0.58 -7.76
CA GLY A 74 20.31 0.83 -6.33
C GLY A 74 19.39 1.91 -5.77
N GLY A 75 18.35 2.34 -6.51
CA GLY A 75 17.26 3.13 -5.99
C GLY A 75 16.31 2.31 -5.12
N HIS A 76 15.43 2.99 -4.38
CA HIS A 76 14.44 2.36 -3.52
C HIS A 76 13.03 2.73 -4.02
N TYR A 77 12.16 1.73 -4.12
CA TYR A 77 10.75 1.91 -4.47
C TYR A 77 9.88 1.76 -3.23
N LEU A 78 9.05 2.75 -2.93
CA LEU A 78 8.03 2.69 -1.88
C LEU A 78 6.66 2.81 -2.53
N GLY A 79 5.83 1.76 -2.47
CA GLY A 79 4.53 1.72 -3.14
C GLY A 79 3.38 1.44 -2.18
N PHE A 80 2.35 2.29 -2.18
CA PHE A 80 1.17 2.14 -1.32
C PHE A 80 -0.08 1.91 -2.14
N CYS A 81 -0.96 0.99 -1.74
CA CYS A 81 -2.24 0.67 -2.39
C CYS A 81 -2.06 0.42 -3.90
N GLY A 82 -2.49 1.35 -4.76
CA GLY A 82 -2.27 1.26 -6.20
C GLY A 82 -0.79 1.28 -6.61
N GLY A 83 0.07 1.95 -5.83
CA GLY A 83 1.52 1.88 -5.97
C GLY A 83 2.07 0.48 -5.65
N ALA A 84 1.51 -0.19 -4.65
CA ALA A 84 1.85 -1.58 -4.36
C ALA A 84 1.45 -2.50 -5.52
N GLY A 85 0.21 -2.36 -6.02
CA GLY A 85 -0.26 -3.13 -7.17
C GLY A 85 0.57 -2.92 -8.44
N LEU A 86 1.11 -1.71 -8.65
CA LEU A 86 1.99 -1.40 -9.78
C LEU A 86 3.33 -2.15 -9.71
N ALA A 87 3.84 -2.44 -8.51
CA ALA A 87 5.14 -3.10 -8.31
C ALA A 87 5.11 -4.61 -8.57
N LEU A 88 3.93 -5.22 -8.63
CA LEU A 88 3.76 -6.67 -8.79
C LEU A 88 4.21 -7.18 -10.16
N SER A 89 4.23 -8.51 -10.31
CA SER A 89 4.67 -9.22 -11.52
C SER A 89 3.98 -8.73 -12.80
N GLU A 90 2.70 -8.39 -12.72
CA GLU A 90 1.89 -7.90 -13.84
C GLU A 90 2.16 -6.44 -14.23
N GLY A 91 2.87 -5.70 -13.38
CA GLY A 91 3.20 -4.29 -13.57
C GLY A 91 4.69 -4.07 -13.79
N LEU A 92 5.37 -3.55 -12.78
CA LEU A 92 6.82 -3.31 -12.81
C LEU A 92 7.64 -4.60 -12.67
N GLY A 93 7.09 -5.67 -12.11
CA GLY A 93 7.82 -6.90 -11.83
C GLY A 93 8.94 -6.74 -10.80
N LEU A 94 8.84 -5.76 -9.91
CA LEU A 94 9.76 -5.58 -8.78
C LEU A 94 9.54 -6.69 -7.75
N CYS A 95 8.28 -6.90 -7.38
CA CYS A 95 7.83 -8.03 -6.57
C CYS A 95 7.40 -9.17 -7.51
N PRO A 96 7.89 -10.40 -7.31
CA PRO A 96 7.53 -11.54 -8.17
C PRO A 96 6.10 -12.05 -7.92
N TRP A 97 5.46 -11.63 -6.85
CA TRP A 97 4.11 -12.03 -6.51
C TRP A 97 3.07 -11.37 -7.40
N GLY A 98 1.91 -12.00 -7.51
CA GLY A 98 0.71 -11.47 -8.14
C GLY A 98 -0.21 -10.77 -7.15
N ARG A 99 -1.32 -10.30 -7.68
CA ARG A 99 -2.44 -9.83 -6.90
C ARG A 99 -3.44 -10.96 -6.72
N ALA A 100 -3.75 -11.33 -5.48
CA ALA A 100 -4.80 -12.28 -5.21
C ALA A 100 -6.16 -11.70 -5.61
N THR A 101 -6.93 -12.49 -6.38
CA THR A 101 -8.26 -12.14 -6.84
C THR A 101 -9.34 -12.66 -5.89
N ILE A 102 -10.52 -12.05 -5.91
CA ILE A 102 -11.71 -12.52 -5.20
C ILE A 102 -12.73 -12.89 -6.29
N GLY A 103 -12.96 -14.19 -6.49
CA GLY A 103 -13.92 -14.66 -7.49
C GLY A 103 -13.52 -14.30 -8.92
N ASP A 104 -14.45 -13.74 -9.69
CA ASP A 104 -14.31 -13.48 -11.12
C ASP A 104 -13.67 -12.11 -11.47
N ASP A 105 -12.73 -11.63 -10.68
CA ASP A 105 -11.94 -10.42 -10.92
C ASP A 105 -12.63 -9.05 -10.80
N ARG A 106 -13.94 -9.01 -10.64
CA ARG A 106 -14.67 -7.73 -10.68
C ARG A 106 -14.71 -7.01 -9.35
N TRP A 107 -14.37 -7.70 -8.24
CA TRP A 107 -14.63 -7.20 -6.91
C TRP A 107 -13.37 -7.10 -6.07
N GLN A 108 -13.02 -5.88 -5.71
CA GLN A 108 -12.08 -5.64 -4.63
C GLN A 108 -12.80 -5.83 -3.30
N HIS A 109 -12.01 -6.12 -2.27
CA HIS A 109 -12.55 -6.14 -0.92
C HIS A 109 -12.93 -4.72 -0.49
N ARG A 110 -14.23 -4.43 -0.45
CA ARG A 110 -14.75 -3.08 -0.25
C ARG A 110 -14.86 -2.72 1.23
N VAL A 111 -13.73 -2.77 1.92
CA VAL A 111 -13.63 -2.29 3.29
C VAL A 111 -12.75 -1.05 3.34
N SER A 112 -13.02 -0.15 4.28
CA SER A 112 -12.24 1.04 4.55
C SER A 112 -12.20 1.30 6.05
N GLY A 113 -11.19 2.06 6.51
CA GLY A 113 -10.95 2.27 7.92
C GLY A 113 -9.64 1.65 8.36
N ARG A 114 -9.57 1.11 9.58
CA ARG A 114 -8.34 0.50 10.11
C ARG A 114 -8.50 -1.00 10.32
N VAL A 115 -7.42 -1.73 10.08
CA VAL A 115 -7.35 -3.18 10.28
C VAL A 115 -6.18 -3.47 11.22
N GLU A 116 -6.41 -4.32 12.22
CA GLU A 116 -5.35 -4.83 13.06
C GLU A 116 -4.42 -5.73 12.26
N CYS A 117 -3.12 -5.47 12.38
CA CYS A 117 -2.08 -6.22 11.69
C CYS A 117 -1.04 -6.73 12.69
N SER A 118 -0.59 -7.96 12.49
CA SER A 118 0.66 -8.44 13.10
C SER A 118 1.85 -7.92 12.29
N VAL A 119 2.92 -7.53 12.97
CA VAL A 119 4.10 -6.93 12.36
C VAL A 119 5.34 -7.75 12.74
N ALA A 120 6.15 -8.09 11.75
CA ALA A 120 7.41 -8.82 11.95
C ALA A 120 8.52 -7.87 12.38
N ALA A 121 9.45 -8.38 13.19
CA ALA A 121 10.67 -7.63 13.50
C ALA A 121 11.57 -7.54 12.26
N HIS A 122 11.88 -6.33 11.83
CA HIS A 122 12.70 -6.09 10.63
C HIS A 122 13.31 -4.69 10.68
N PRO A 123 14.48 -4.41 10.09
CA PRO A 123 15.09 -3.08 10.09
C PRO A 123 14.22 -1.97 9.46
N LEU A 124 13.31 -2.31 8.54
CA LEU A 124 12.33 -1.38 7.93
C LEU A 124 11.07 -1.21 8.78
N VAL A 125 11.01 -1.78 9.98
CA VAL A 125 9.90 -1.66 10.91
C VAL A 125 10.37 -0.91 12.15
N PRO A 126 9.61 0.05 12.69
CA PRO A 126 9.96 0.74 13.93
C PRO A 126 10.20 -0.24 15.07
N GLU A 127 11.27 -0.01 15.83
CA GLU A 127 11.64 -0.87 16.96
C GLU A 127 10.47 -1.03 17.94
N GLY A 128 10.25 -2.28 18.36
CA GLY A 128 9.19 -2.66 19.29
C GLY A 128 7.78 -2.74 18.70
N MET A 129 7.61 -2.44 17.41
CA MET A 129 6.31 -2.56 16.75
C MET A 129 6.04 -4.03 16.39
N THR A 130 5.17 -4.70 17.12
CA THR A 130 4.74 -6.09 16.87
C THR A 130 3.31 -6.18 16.37
N GLN A 131 2.56 -5.09 16.53
CA GLN A 131 1.18 -4.92 16.07
C GLN A 131 0.98 -3.47 15.62
N ALA A 132 0.05 -3.27 14.68
CA ALA A 132 -0.34 -1.93 14.23
C ALA A 132 -1.79 -1.93 13.76
N LEU A 133 -2.48 -0.81 13.96
CA LEU A 133 -3.74 -0.50 13.27
C LEU A 133 -3.39 0.23 11.98
N LEU A 134 -3.54 -0.44 10.84
CA LEU A 134 -3.16 0.11 9.55
C LEU A 134 -4.38 0.55 8.75
N PRO A 135 -4.39 1.78 8.22
CA PRO A 135 -5.47 2.27 7.37
C PRO A 135 -5.55 1.49 6.06
N VAL A 136 -6.76 1.18 5.65
CA VAL A 136 -7.06 0.52 4.37
C VAL A 136 -8.17 1.26 3.65
N TRP A 137 -8.12 1.23 2.33
CA TRP A 137 -9.18 1.69 1.45
C TRP A 137 -9.28 0.74 0.27
N TRP A 138 -10.29 -0.15 0.32
CA TRP A 138 -10.47 -1.22 -0.66
C TRP A 138 -9.16 -1.96 -0.95
N PRO A 139 -8.56 -2.56 0.09
CA PRO A 139 -7.23 -3.13 0.00
C PRO A 139 -7.18 -4.28 -1.00
N GLY A 140 -6.08 -4.35 -1.74
CA GLY A 140 -5.70 -5.56 -2.43
C GLY A 140 -5.15 -6.60 -1.46
N ARG A 141 -4.83 -7.77 -1.99
CA ARG A 141 -4.13 -8.84 -1.30
C ARG A 141 -2.99 -9.32 -2.16
N PHE A 142 -1.87 -9.65 -1.57
CA PHE A 142 -0.79 -10.29 -2.28
C PHE A 142 -1.08 -11.78 -2.44
N GLU A 143 -0.86 -12.31 -3.62
CA GLU A 143 -0.82 -13.74 -3.86
C GLU A 143 0.60 -14.21 -3.59
N GLU A 144 0.81 -14.82 -2.42
CA GLU A 144 2.12 -15.33 -2.03
C GLU A 144 2.59 -16.40 -3.01
N GLY A 145 3.81 -16.27 -3.47
CA GLY A 145 4.42 -17.17 -4.45
C GLY A 145 5.91 -17.33 -4.21
N ALA A 146 6.59 -17.90 -5.18
CA ALA A 146 8.03 -18.05 -5.14
C ALA A 146 8.74 -16.68 -5.21
N GLY A 147 9.96 -16.65 -4.71
CA GLY A 147 10.85 -15.47 -4.73
C GLY A 147 11.30 -15.06 -3.36
N ASP A 148 12.31 -14.20 -3.33
CA ASP A 148 12.90 -13.65 -2.10
C ASP A 148 12.09 -12.41 -1.69
N VAL A 149 10.99 -12.68 -0.96
CA VAL A 149 10.05 -11.67 -0.48
C VAL A 149 9.87 -11.83 1.03
N GLU A 150 10.11 -10.76 1.77
CA GLU A 150 9.90 -10.73 3.20
C GLU A 150 8.57 -10.06 3.54
N VAL A 151 7.72 -10.76 4.29
CA VAL A 151 6.45 -10.22 4.77
C VAL A 151 6.68 -9.47 6.06
N LEU A 152 6.42 -8.15 6.03
CA LEU A 152 6.58 -7.27 7.18
C LEU A 152 5.31 -7.16 8.03
N ALA A 153 4.13 -7.29 7.41
CA ALA A 153 2.87 -7.31 8.15
C ALA A 153 1.81 -8.16 7.47
N ARG A 154 0.89 -8.70 8.31
CA ARG A 154 -0.30 -9.45 7.90
C ARG A 154 -1.53 -8.89 8.58
N TYR A 155 -2.64 -8.83 7.85
CA TYR A 155 -3.94 -8.53 8.42
C TYR A 155 -4.35 -9.57 9.46
N ARG A 156 -5.01 -9.15 10.55
CA ARG A 156 -5.44 -10.04 11.63
C ARG A 156 -6.92 -9.91 11.96
N ALA A 157 -7.39 -8.71 12.26
CA ALA A 157 -8.76 -8.50 12.69
C ALA A 157 -9.28 -7.13 12.23
N PRO A 158 -10.61 -6.96 12.13
CA PRO A 158 -11.20 -5.64 11.93
C PRO A 158 -10.81 -4.69 13.04
N GLY A 159 -10.41 -3.47 12.70
CA GLY A 159 -10.25 -2.39 13.65
C GLY A 159 -11.60 -1.84 14.11
N PRO A 160 -11.59 -0.96 15.12
CA PRO A 160 -12.83 -0.44 15.73
C PRO A 160 -13.64 0.46 14.79
N ASP A 161 -13.02 1.02 13.76
CA ASP A 161 -13.59 1.96 12.79
C ASP A 161 -13.59 1.40 11.36
N LEU A 162 -13.71 0.08 11.22
CA LEU A 162 -13.79 -0.53 9.90
C LEU A 162 -15.20 -0.40 9.32
N TYR A 163 -15.27 0.04 8.08
CA TYR A 163 -16.47 0.14 7.26
C TYR A 163 -16.47 -0.94 6.18
N VAL A 164 -17.65 -1.48 5.91
CA VAL A 164 -17.94 -2.35 4.77
C VAL A 164 -18.86 -1.55 3.85
N GLU A 165 -18.45 -1.29 2.62
CA GLU A 165 -19.06 -0.25 1.78
C GLU A 165 -19.10 1.08 2.55
N ASP A 166 -20.29 1.65 2.76
CA ASP A 166 -20.51 2.91 3.45
C ASP A 166 -21.05 2.72 4.88
N MET A 167 -21.10 1.47 5.39
CA MET A 167 -21.65 1.15 6.70
C MET A 167 -20.59 0.68 7.68
N ALA A 168 -20.60 1.20 8.90
CA ALA A 168 -19.73 0.73 9.96
C ALA A 168 -20.00 -0.76 10.23
N LEU A 169 -18.94 -1.57 10.25
CA LEU A 169 -19.03 -3.03 10.47
C LEU A 169 -19.79 -3.37 11.76
N ALA A 170 -19.61 -2.56 12.81
CA ALA A 170 -20.30 -2.74 14.08
C ALA A 170 -21.85 -2.63 13.97
N LEU A 171 -22.37 -2.06 12.89
CA LEU A 171 -23.81 -1.94 12.61
C LEU A 171 -24.32 -3.03 11.69
N LEU A 172 -23.47 -3.91 11.18
CA LEU A 172 -23.82 -4.97 10.24
C LEU A 172 -23.82 -6.32 10.93
N PRO A 173 -24.99 -6.90 11.24
CA PRO A 173 -25.08 -8.26 11.76
C PRO A 173 -24.46 -9.26 10.78
N PRO A 174 -23.81 -10.32 11.26
CA PRO A 174 -23.18 -11.34 10.41
C PRO A 174 -24.13 -11.97 9.38
N GLU A 175 -25.41 -12.15 9.75
CA GLU A 175 -26.46 -12.68 8.88
C GLU A 175 -26.74 -11.77 7.68
N VAL A 176 -26.67 -10.45 7.86
CA VAL A 176 -26.82 -9.48 6.76
C VAL A 176 -25.70 -9.60 5.74
N LEU A 177 -24.48 -9.78 6.19
CA LEU A 177 -23.32 -10.01 5.29
C LEU A 177 -23.44 -11.32 4.53
N ALA A 178 -23.99 -12.37 5.17
CA ALA A 178 -24.23 -13.67 4.55
C ALA A 178 -25.34 -13.58 3.48
N GLU A 179 -26.43 -12.89 3.78
CA GLU A 179 -27.53 -12.65 2.85
C GLU A 179 -27.05 -11.80 1.65
N TRP A 180 -26.29 -10.75 1.89
CA TRP A 180 -25.70 -9.92 0.84
C TRP A 180 -24.89 -10.76 -0.15
N ARG A 181 -24.04 -11.65 0.37
CA ARG A 181 -23.27 -12.56 -0.47
C ARG A 181 -24.17 -13.47 -1.31
N ALA A 182 -25.24 -14.01 -0.71
CA ALA A 182 -26.16 -14.91 -1.41
C ALA A 182 -26.92 -14.20 -2.54
N VAL A 183 -27.31 -12.94 -2.32
CA VAL A 183 -28.13 -12.15 -3.27
C VAL A 183 -27.27 -11.54 -4.38
N TYR A 184 -26.12 -10.95 -4.02
CA TYR A 184 -25.31 -10.16 -4.95
C TYR A 184 -24.04 -10.85 -5.44
N GLY A 185 -23.70 -12.02 -4.91
CA GLY A 185 -22.48 -12.74 -5.24
C GLY A 185 -21.20 -12.06 -4.76
N VAL A 186 -21.31 -11.03 -3.92
CA VAL A 186 -20.20 -10.25 -3.40
C VAL A 186 -19.93 -10.59 -1.95
N ASP A 187 -18.72 -11.00 -1.62
CA ASP A 187 -18.33 -11.27 -0.24
C ASP A 187 -17.66 -10.05 0.38
N LEU A 188 -18.37 -9.38 1.28
CA LEU A 188 -17.90 -8.17 1.98
C LEU A 188 -17.30 -8.48 3.36
N ARG A 189 -17.21 -9.75 3.76
CA ARG A 189 -16.74 -10.12 5.10
C ARG A 189 -15.25 -9.73 5.26
N PRO A 190 -14.91 -8.98 6.32
CA PRO A 190 -13.51 -8.57 6.57
C PRO A 190 -12.56 -9.75 6.82
N THR A 191 -13.10 -10.91 7.22
CA THR A 191 -12.36 -12.15 7.44
C THR A 191 -11.60 -12.63 6.19
N LEU A 192 -11.98 -12.18 5.01
CA LEU A 192 -11.22 -12.47 3.78
C LEU A 192 -9.81 -11.86 3.80
N LEU A 193 -9.56 -10.89 4.67
CA LEU A 193 -8.23 -10.31 4.85
C LEU A 193 -7.39 -11.10 5.87
N ASP A 194 -8.00 -11.93 6.72
CA ASP A 194 -7.27 -12.59 7.81
C ASP A 194 -6.05 -13.36 7.30
N ASN A 195 -4.96 -13.12 7.99
CA ASN A 195 -3.62 -13.67 7.71
C ASN A 195 -3.04 -13.36 6.31
N GLN A 196 -3.69 -12.52 5.51
CA GLN A 196 -3.16 -12.12 4.21
C GLN A 196 -2.01 -11.11 4.39
N PRO A 197 -0.90 -11.24 3.64
CA PRO A 197 0.18 -10.25 3.70
C PRO A 197 -0.31 -8.90 3.20
N CYS A 198 0.03 -7.84 3.94
CA CYS A 198 -0.36 -6.48 3.60
C CYS A 198 0.82 -5.53 3.40
N VAL A 199 1.98 -5.84 3.99
CA VAL A 199 3.23 -5.12 3.77
C VAL A 199 4.32 -6.15 3.47
N ALA A 200 5.06 -5.93 2.39
CA ALA A 200 6.14 -6.80 1.95
C ALA A 200 7.33 -5.98 1.42
N THR A 201 8.51 -6.56 1.49
CA THR A 201 9.75 -5.99 0.98
C THR A 201 10.60 -7.03 0.28
N GLY A 202 11.56 -6.56 -0.50
CA GLY A 202 12.55 -7.39 -1.16
C GLY A 202 13.55 -6.56 -1.94
N THR A 203 14.39 -7.23 -2.69
CA THR A 203 15.45 -6.61 -3.48
C THR A 203 15.27 -6.84 -4.97
N ARG A 204 15.81 -5.93 -5.77
CA ARG A 204 15.92 -6.07 -7.21
C ARG A 204 17.21 -5.42 -7.68
N GLY A 205 18.12 -6.22 -8.25
CA GLY A 205 19.44 -5.74 -8.60
C GLY A 205 20.22 -5.24 -7.38
N ARG A 206 20.58 -3.96 -7.36
CA ARG A 206 21.26 -3.32 -6.21
C ARG A 206 20.34 -2.50 -5.32
N GLY A 207 19.07 -2.38 -5.68
CA GLY A 207 18.08 -1.61 -4.94
C GLY A 207 17.08 -2.51 -4.22
N SER A 208 16.13 -1.87 -3.60
CA SER A 208 15.08 -2.53 -2.82
C SER A 208 13.71 -1.93 -3.09
N TRP A 209 12.70 -2.64 -2.68
CA TRP A 209 11.33 -2.17 -2.73
C TRP A 209 10.60 -2.53 -1.44
N LEU A 210 9.70 -1.66 -1.03
CA LEU A 210 8.70 -1.92 0.00
C LEU A 210 7.33 -1.58 -0.58
N ILE A 211 6.39 -2.48 -0.42
CA ILE A 211 5.02 -2.32 -0.90
C ILE A 211 4.02 -2.61 0.19
N SER A 212 2.95 -1.83 0.24
CA SER A 212 1.88 -1.99 1.21
C SER A 212 0.53 -1.75 0.56
N TYR A 213 -0.42 -2.66 0.78
CA TYR A 213 -1.82 -2.41 0.47
C TYR A 213 -2.52 -1.57 1.53
N SER A 214 -1.91 -1.42 2.70
CA SER A 214 -2.33 -0.44 3.70
C SER A 214 -1.68 0.92 3.42
N HIS A 215 -2.38 1.99 3.78
CA HIS A 215 -1.97 3.36 3.55
C HIS A 215 -1.09 3.88 4.71
N LEU A 216 0.21 3.54 4.68
CA LEU A 216 1.15 4.01 5.71
C LEU A 216 1.33 5.53 5.69
N GLU A 217 1.10 6.15 4.52
CA GLU A 217 1.17 7.60 4.31
C GLU A 217 0.03 8.39 4.98
N THR A 218 -0.90 7.73 5.64
CA THR A 218 -1.99 8.41 6.37
C THR A 218 -1.44 9.12 7.59
N PRO A 219 -1.80 10.41 7.81
CA PRO A 219 -1.37 11.13 8.99
C PRO A 219 -1.95 10.50 10.26
N PRO A 220 -1.33 10.73 11.43
CA PRO A 220 -1.91 10.32 12.70
C PRO A 220 -3.31 10.94 12.87
N ALA A 221 -4.25 10.17 13.44
CA ALA A 221 -5.55 10.69 13.76
C ALA A 221 -5.40 11.80 14.84
N GLU A 222 -5.84 13.00 14.52
CA GLU A 222 -5.95 14.04 15.55
C GLU A 222 -6.96 13.54 16.61
N GLN A 223 -6.52 13.44 17.87
CA GLN A 223 -7.38 13.32 19.06
C GLN A 223 -7.80 11.94 19.58
N ASP A 224 -7.30 10.82 19.13
CA ASP A 224 -7.48 9.62 19.95
C ASP A 224 -6.19 9.31 20.71
N GLY A 225 -6.19 9.49 22.02
CA GLY A 225 -5.10 9.07 22.92
C GLY A 225 -4.83 7.56 22.92
N SER A 226 -5.26 6.87 21.89
CA SER A 226 -4.96 5.47 21.62
C SER A 226 -3.60 5.38 20.91
N SER A 227 -2.65 4.77 21.57
CA SER A 227 -1.29 4.47 21.07
C SER A 227 -1.24 3.70 19.73
N GLY A 228 -2.38 3.33 19.17
CA GLY A 228 -2.49 2.60 17.90
C GLY A 228 -2.60 3.47 16.64
N ALA A 229 -3.06 4.73 16.76
CA ALA A 229 -3.25 5.62 15.60
C ALA A 229 -1.92 6.11 15.01
N ASP A 230 -0.87 6.17 15.80
CA ASP A 230 0.47 6.61 15.36
C ASP A 230 1.25 5.57 14.55
N GLY A 231 0.77 4.32 14.51
CA GLY A 231 1.52 3.20 13.94
C GLY A 231 1.84 3.37 12.46
N ALA A 232 0.87 3.75 11.63
CA ALA A 232 1.05 3.88 10.18
C ALA A 232 2.03 5.00 9.83
N ASN A 233 1.78 6.21 10.33
CA ASN A 233 2.63 7.36 10.07
C ASN A 233 4.04 7.21 10.66
N ARG A 234 4.16 6.65 11.88
CA ARG A 234 5.46 6.33 12.48
C ARG A 234 6.24 5.36 11.60
N TRP A 235 5.58 4.34 11.05
CA TRP A 235 6.20 3.40 10.13
C TRP A 235 6.59 4.08 8.81
N PHE A 236 5.69 4.89 8.24
CA PHE A 236 5.99 5.65 7.03
C PHE A 236 7.24 6.50 7.17
N LEU A 237 7.36 7.28 8.25
CA LEU A 237 8.52 8.12 8.51
C LEU A 237 9.80 7.32 8.79
N HIS A 238 9.68 6.11 9.32
CA HIS A 238 10.82 5.23 9.59
C HIS A 238 11.45 4.67 8.31
N ILE A 239 10.66 4.47 7.25
CA ILE A 239 11.14 3.91 5.97
C ILE A 239 11.62 4.97 4.97
N LEU A 240 11.42 6.26 5.26
CA LEU A 240 11.90 7.37 4.43
C LEU A 240 13.35 7.75 4.77
#